data_42c234d7239127d51da2d35b5555cc7e
#
_entry.id   42c234d7239127d51da2d35b5555cc7e
#
_cell.length_a   1.000
_cell.length_b   1.000
_cell.length_c   1.000
_cell.angle_alpha   90.00
_cell.angle_beta   90.00
_cell.angle_gamma   90.00
#
_symmetry.space_group_name_H-M   'P 1'
#
loop_
_entity.id
_entity.type
_entity.pdbx_description
1 polymer ?
#
loop_
_entity_poly.entity_id
_entity_poly.type
_entity_poly.pdbx_seq_one_letter_code
_entity_poly.pdbx_strand_id
1 'polypeptide(L)'
;MQFLSQQGEDIYILTHFINKPNPNGVFVELGACDGIIYSNTYFFEKNFNFKGILIEPNKDLFKLLQENKKKHRSNSICIQKAISTEKDDVLFLSSTKLDNKPCGGIKKYMSNDHINMWFSKNIETYTVETDTLSSICLQNNITYIDLFSLDVEGGELEVLHTIDFTKVEIYVICIELSNKKGEHEQKCREFLLQKGFTFKQRMTINEFWVNEQYSRKDEVYDPNIQISFNGIEKKNRTSNIGSHPFTELNLINTINQLCKNT
;
A
#
# COMPACT_ATOMS: atom_id res chain seq x y z
N MET A 1 -13.84 -8.42 -12.89
CA MET A 1 -13.09 -7.78 -11.79
C MET A 1 -11.60 -7.86 -12.10
N GLN A 2 -10.84 -6.81 -11.81
CA GLN A 2 -9.39 -6.78 -12.06
C GLN A 2 -8.67 -6.56 -10.73
N PHE A 3 -7.83 -7.51 -10.34
CA PHE A 3 -6.99 -7.47 -9.15
C PHE A 3 -5.55 -7.20 -9.58
N LEU A 4 -4.90 -6.23 -8.95
CA LEU A 4 -3.60 -5.72 -9.40
C LEU A 4 -2.50 -5.77 -8.33
N SER A 5 -2.83 -6.14 -7.10
CA SER A 5 -1.85 -6.32 -6.04
C SER A 5 -0.77 -7.35 -6.41
N GLN A 6 0.37 -7.27 -5.77
CA GLN A 6 1.54 -8.08 -6.13
C GLN A 6 1.31 -9.58 -5.88
N GLN A 7 0.67 -9.94 -4.77
CA GLN A 7 0.54 -11.32 -4.29
C GLN A 7 -0.90 -11.73 -3.96
N GLY A 8 -1.90 -10.86 -4.26
CA GLY A 8 -3.32 -11.09 -3.98
C GLY A 8 -3.81 -10.42 -2.70
N GLU A 9 -3.10 -9.39 -2.24
CA GLU A 9 -3.47 -8.61 -1.05
C GLU A 9 -4.86 -8.01 -1.18
N ASP A 10 -5.18 -7.43 -2.35
CA ASP A 10 -6.49 -6.86 -2.66
C ASP A 10 -7.62 -7.89 -2.58
N ILE A 11 -7.38 -9.15 -3.00
CA ILE A 11 -8.33 -10.25 -2.85
C ILE A 11 -8.50 -10.63 -1.38
N TYR A 12 -7.39 -10.73 -0.64
CA TYR A 12 -7.44 -11.07 0.78
C TYR A 12 -8.19 -9.99 1.57
N ILE A 13 -7.92 -8.71 1.32
CA ILE A 13 -8.64 -7.59 1.93
C ILE A 13 -10.13 -7.64 1.59
N LEU A 14 -10.47 -7.90 0.32
CA LEU A 14 -11.84 -8.02 -0.14
C LEU A 14 -12.61 -9.13 0.58
N THR A 15 -11.98 -10.26 0.80
CA THR A 15 -12.65 -11.42 1.39
C THR A 15 -12.77 -11.36 2.91
N HIS A 16 -11.84 -10.68 3.59
CA HIS A 16 -11.76 -10.75 5.05
C HIS A 16 -12.10 -9.44 5.77
N PHE A 17 -12.01 -8.30 5.10
CA PHE A 17 -12.11 -7.00 5.78
C PHE A 17 -13.01 -5.98 5.11
N ILE A 18 -13.04 -5.93 3.76
CA ILE A 18 -13.75 -4.88 3.01
C ILE A 18 -14.51 -5.54 1.87
N ASN A 19 -15.73 -5.99 2.10
CA ASN A 19 -16.54 -6.71 1.12
C ASN A 19 -17.82 -5.97 0.71
N LYS A 20 -18.07 -4.77 1.26
CA LYS A 20 -19.19 -3.91 0.90
C LYS A 20 -18.75 -2.72 0.08
N PRO A 21 -19.35 -2.46 -1.10
CA PRO A 21 -19.18 -1.19 -1.80
C PRO A 21 -19.65 -0.04 -0.93
N ASN A 22 -18.81 0.99 -0.79
CA ASN A 22 -19.17 2.21 -0.07
C ASN A 22 -18.61 3.44 -0.82
N PRO A 23 -19.44 4.33 -1.38
CA PRO A 23 -18.97 5.52 -2.09
C PRO A 23 -18.25 6.53 -1.18
N ASN A 24 -18.35 6.36 0.15
CA ASN A 24 -17.62 7.13 1.13
C ASN A 24 -16.40 6.37 1.67
N GLY A 25 -16.09 5.18 1.13
CA GLY A 25 -14.90 4.43 1.49
C GLY A 25 -13.62 5.20 1.12
N VAL A 26 -12.63 5.16 2.02
CA VAL A 26 -11.38 5.91 1.90
C VAL A 26 -10.18 4.98 1.98
N PHE A 27 -9.25 5.15 1.06
CA PHE A 27 -7.95 4.50 1.14
C PHE A 27 -6.80 5.50 1.15
N VAL A 28 -5.65 5.07 1.68
CA VAL A 28 -4.36 5.72 1.49
C VAL A 28 -3.37 4.65 1.06
N GLU A 29 -2.57 4.94 0.02
CA GLU A 29 -1.53 4.04 -0.48
C GLU A 29 -0.21 4.80 -0.57
N LEU A 30 0.78 4.35 0.21
CA LEU A 30 2.16 4.82 0.19
C LEU A 30 3.03 3.83 -0.59
N GLY A 31 3.94 4.36 -1.41
CA GLY A 31 4.63 3.58 -2.41
C GLY A 31 3.70 3.27 -3.59
N ALA A 32 2.90 4.28 -3.99
CA ALA A 32 1.84 4.07 -4.96
C ALA A 32 2.34 3.79 -6.39
N CYS A 33 3.65 3.87 -6.65
CA CYS A 33 4.28 3.63 -7.95
C CYS A 33 3.58 4.41 -9.06
N ASP A 34 3.06 3.71 -10.06
CA ASP A 34 2.29 4.30 -11.16
C ASP A 34 0.77 4.32 -10.88
N GLY A 35 0.35 3.89 -9.70
CA GLY A 35 -1.04 3.82 -9.25
C GLY A 35 -1.84 2.64 -9.80
N ILE A 36 -1.21 1.76 -10.57
CA ILE A 36 -1.85 0.58 -11.19
C ILE A 36 -1.08 -0.69 -10.82
N ILE A 37 0.22 -0.73 -11.12
CA ILE A 37 1.06 -1.90 -10.90
C ILE A 37 1.20 -2.12 -9.40
N TYR A 38 0.92 -3.36 -8.97
CA TYR A 38 1.00 -3.80 -7.58
C TYR A 38 0.09 -3.04 -6.60
N SER A 39 -0.82 -2.19 -7.09
CA SER A 39 -1.71 -1.42 -6.24
C SER A 39 -2.67 -2.31 -5.45
N ASN A 40 -2.65 -2.17 -4.13
CA ASN A 40 -3.56 -2.83 -3.20
C ASN A 40 -4.93 -2.14 -3.14
N THR A 41 -5.03 -0.90 -3.66
CA THR A 41 -6.24 -0.07 -3.55
C THR A 41 -6.99 0.11 -4.86
N TYR A 42 -6.40 -0.25 -6.01
CA TYR A 42 -7.00 -0.08 -7.33
C TYR A 42 -8.38 -0.75 -7.45
N PHE A 43 -8.49 -1.99 -6.95
CA PHE A 43 -9.75 -2.73 -6.97
C PHE A 43 -10.88 -1.96 -6.26
N PHE A 44 -10.62 -1.43 -5.09
CA PHE A 44 -11.61 -0.74 -4.25
C PHE A 44 -12.07 0.58 -4.87
N GLU A 45 -11.17 1.33 -5.49
CA GLU A 45 -11.56 2.51 -6.25
C GLU A 45 -12.45 2.16 -7.44
N LYS A 46 -12.06 1.14 -8.23
CA LYS A 46 -12.76 0.79 -9.47
C LYS A 46 -14.10 0.12 -9.27
N ASN A 47 -14.23 -0.73 -8.27
CA ASN A 47 -15.40 -1.56 -8.10
C ASN A 47 -16.29 -1.12 -6.93
N PHE A 48 -15.71 -0.46 -5.93
CA PHE A 48 -16.41 -0.02 -4.72
C PHE A 48 -16.58 1.50 -4.64
N ASN A 49 -16.03 2.22 -5.63
CA ASN A 49 -16.08 3.67 -5.72
C ASN A 49 -15.42 4.41 -4.53
N PHE A 50 -14.43 3.77 -3.93
CA PHE A 50 -13.61 4.39 -2.88
C PHE A 50 -12.89 5.62 -3.42
N LYS A 51 -12.58 6.55 -2.51
CA LYS A 51 -11.73 7.70 -2.77
C LYS A 51 -10.44 7.55 -1.99
N GLY A 52 -9.39 8.24 -2.38
CA GLY A 52 -8.18 8.14 -1.59
C GLY A 52 -7.02 8.99 -2.03
N ILE A 53 -5.90 8.76 -1.33
CA ILE A 53 -4.63 9.42 -1.59
C ILE A 53 -3.61 8.39 -2.02
N LEU A 54 -2.91 8.70 -3.10
CA LEU A 54 -1.78 7.95 -3.64
C LEU A 54 -0.52 8.80 -3.45
N ILE A 55 0.43 8.30 -2.67
CA ILE A 55 1.67 9.01 -2.31
C ILE A 55 2.85 8.29 -2.94
N GLU A 56 3.60 9.01 -3.78
CA GLU A 56 4.77 8.49 -4.48
C GLU A 56 5.87 9.56 -4.55
N PRO A 57 6.97 9.41 -3.80
CA PRO A 57 8.06 10.38 -3.83
C PRO A 57 8.92 10.31 -5.08
N ASN A 58 8.98 9.15 -5.78
CA ASN A 58 9.79 9.00 -6.97
C ASN A 58 9.26 9.87 -8.11
N LYS A 59 10.09 10.80 -8.58
CA LYS A 59 9.70 11.79 -9.60
C LYS A 59 9.24 11.18 -10.93
N ASP A 60 9.80 10.03 -11.33
CA ASP A 60 9.47 9.40 -12.62
C ASP A 60 8.22 8.53 -12.49
N LEU A 61 8.09 7.78 -11.40
CA LEU A 61 6.87 7.02 -11.09
C LEU A 61 5.69 7.96 -10.86
N PHE A 62 5.91 9.09 -10.20
CA PHE A 62 4.86 10.08 -9.99
C PHE A 62 4.30 10.68 -11.29
N LYS A 63 5.14 10.87 -12.31
CA LYS A 63 4.66 11.28 -13.65
C LYS A 63 3.71 10.23 -14.23
N LEU A 64 4.09 8.95 -14.16
CA LEU A 64 3.23 7.84 -14.61
C LEU A 64 1.94 7.78 -13.79
N LEU A 65 2.05 7.95 -12.46
CA LEU A 65 0.90 8.02 -11.57
C LEU A 65 -0.08 9.12 -11.98
N GLN A 66 0.41 10.33 -12.30
CA GLN A 66 -0.43 11.44 -12.76
C GLN A 66 -1.12 11.14 -14.10
N GLU A 67 -0.44 10.46 -15.02
CA GLU A 67 -1.04 10.03 -16.29
C GLU A 67 -2.12 8.96 -16.07
N ASN A 68 -1.83 7.97 -15.25
CA ASN A 68 -2.78 6.91 -14.91
C ASN A 68 -3.96 7.42 -14.08
N LYS A 69 -3.76 8.42 -13.23
CA LYS A 69 -4.83 9.08 -12.50
C LYS A 69 -5.91 9.59 -13.45
N LYS A 70 -5.54 10.27 -14.52
CA LYS A 70 -6.48 10.84 -15.49
C LYS A 70 -7.35 9.78 -16.17
N LYS A 71 -6.83 8.59 -16.37
CA LYS A 71 -7.49 7.50 -17.14
C LYS A 71 -8.14 6.45 -16.23
N HIS A 72 -7.53 6.17 -15.08
CA HIS A 72 -7.84 4.97 -14.31
C HIS A 72 -8.09 5.21 -12.82
N ARG A 73 -7.64 6.33 -12.24
CA ARG A 73 -7.70 6.61 -10.79
C ARG A 73 -8.36 7.98 -10.52
N SER A 74 -9.52 8.21 -11.13
CA SER A 74 -10.21 9.52 -11.09
C SER A 74 -10.63 9.98 -9.70
N ASN A 75 -10.86 9.05 -8.77
CA ASN A 75 -11.27 9.35 -7.39
C ASN A 75 -10.06 9.54 -6.45
N SER A 76 -8.84 9.43 -6.97
CA SER A 76 -7.61 9.56 -6.18
C SER A 76 -7.02 10.97 -6.24
N ILE A 77 -6.42 11.38 -5.13
CA ILE A 77 -5.51 12.53 -5.04
C ILE A 77 -4.08 11.98 -5.10
N CYS A 78 -3.23 12.54 -5.96
CA CYS A 78 -1.84 12.12 -6.07
C CYS A 78 -0.93 13.16 -5.42
N ILE A 79 -0.01 12.73 -4.56
CA ILE A 79 0.90 13.59 -3.79
C ILE A 79 2.33 13.10 -3.99
N GLN A 80 3.21 14.03 -4.42
CA GLN A 80 4.64 13.76 -4.60
C GLN A 80 5.40 14.21 -3.35
N LYS A 81 5.42 13.37 -2.32
CA LYS A 81 6.16 13.60 -1.07
C LYS A 81 6.63 12.28 -0.49
N ALA A 82 7.66 12.33 0.32
CA ALA A 82 7.96 11.26 1.26
C ALA A 82 7.25 11.51 2.59
N ILE A 83 6.96 10.45 3.35
CA ILE A 83 6.33 10.57 4.66
C ILE A 83 7.40 10.40 5.74
N SER A 84 7.58 11.44 6.55
CA SER A 84 8.58 11.48 7.62
C SER A 84 8.20 12.49 8.70
N THR A 85 8.76 12.30 9.89
CA THR A 85 8.72 13.31 10.97
C THR A 85 9.73 14.45 10.75
N GLU A 86 10.68 14.27 9.84
CA GLU A 86 11.64 15.32 9.47
C GLU A 86 10.92 16.45 8.73
N LYS A 87 11.24 17.68 9.10
CA LYS A 87 10.57 18.87 8.52
C LYS A 87 11.26 19.38 7.26
N ASP A 88 12.50 18.98 7.05
CA ASP A 88 13.32 19.36 5.89
C ASP A 88 13.25 18.25 4.83
N ASP A 89 13.61 18.59 3.59
CA ASP A 89 13.73 17.65 2.51
C ASP A 89 14.69 16.51 2.86
N VAL A 90 14.29 15.29 2.54
CA VAL A 90 15.09 14.08 2.79
C VAL A 90 15.77 13.58 1.52
N LEU A 91 16.90 12.90 1.70
CA LEU A 91 17.59 12.26 0.59
C LEU A 91 16.88 10.97 0.21
N PHE A 92 16.32 10.93 -0.99
CA PHE A 92 15.69 9.77 -1.60
C PHE A 92 16.65 9.02 -2.50
N LEU A 93 16.68 7.71 -2.39
CA LEU A 93 17.49 6.83 -3.21
C LEU A 93 16.60 6.03 -4.14
N SER A 94 16.97 5.98 -5.41
CA SER A 94 16.24 5.26 -6.44
C SER A 94 17.18 4.64 -7.45
N SER A 95 16.64 3.93 -8.42
CA SER A 95 17.38 3.34 -9.54
C SER A 95 17.32 4.22 -10.78
N THR A 96 18.42 4.27 -11.53
CA THR A 96 18.41 4.82 -12.89
C THR A 96 17.69 3.89 -13.87
N LYS A 97 17.50 2.61 -13.52
CA LYS A 97 16.72 1.64 -14.32
C LYS A 97 15.26 1.68 -13.92
N LEU A 98 14.38 1.80 -14.90
CA LEU A 98 12.94 1.92 -14.70
C LEU A 98 12.37 0.73 -13.88
N ASP A 99 12.80 -0.49 -14.20
CA ASP A 99 12.31 -1.72 -13.55
C ASP A 99 12.57 -1.78 -12.05
N ASN A 100 13.64 -1.10 -11.57
CA ASN A 100 14.00 -1.09 -10.15
C ASN A 100 13.59 0.22 -9.44
N LYS A 101 12.92 1.16 -10.12
CA LYS A 101 12.45 2.41 -9.49
C LYS A 101 11.42 2.20 -8.38
N PRO A 102 10.52 1.21 -8.46
CA PRO A 102 9.60 0.90 -7.37
C PRO A 102 10.27 0.60 -6.03
N CYS A 103 11.48 0.04 -6.04
CA CYS A 103 12.24 -0.29 -4.83
C CYS A 103 12.96 0.93 -4.18
N GLY A 104 12.61 2.16 -4.57
CA GLY A 104 13.19 3.40 -4.04
C GLY A 104 12.63 3.78 -2.67
N GLY A 105 13.46 4.43 -1.84
CA GLY A 105 13.05 4.85 -0.50
C GLY A 105 13.89 5.99 0.08
N ILE A 106 13.55 6.44 1.27
CA ILE A 106 14.36 7.42 2.01
C ILE A 106 15.68 6.72 2.39
N LYS A 107 16.79 7.24 1.86
CA LYS A 107 18.12 6.62 1.99
C LYS A 107 18.48 6.24 3.43
N LYS A 108 18.10 7.06 4.40
CA LYS A 108 18.40 6.86 5.83
C LYS A 108 17.81 5.57 6.39
N TYR A 109 16.67 5.12 5.87
CA TYR A 109 15.93 3.96 6.37
C TYR A 109 16.19 2.68 5.57
N MET A 110 16.77 2.79 4.38
CA MET A 110 17.07 1.65 3.53
C MET A 110 18.25 0.84 4.04
N SER A 111 18.12 -0.48 4.08
CA SER A 111 19.22 -1.36 4.43
C SER A 111 20.27 -1.45 3.31
N ASN A 112 21.53 -1.71 3.67
CA ASN A 112 22.59 -1.94 2.68
C ASN A 112 22.29 -3.17 1.80
N ASP A 113 21.67 -4.20 2.36
CA ASP A 113 21.31 -5.41 1.62
C ASP A 113 20.25 -5.10 0.55
N HIS A 114 19.23 -4.30 0.88
CA HIS A 114 18.24 -3.83 -0.08
C HIS A 114 18.89 -3.00 -1.20
N ILE A 115 19.73 -2.03 -0.85
CA ILE A 115 20.45 -1.19 -1.82
C ILE A 115 21.31 -2.05 -2.76
N ASN A 116 22.05 -3.01 -2.24
CA ASN A 116 22.90 -3.88 -3.03
C ASN A 116 22.09 -4.81 -3.95
N MET A 117 20.97 -5.32 -3.46
CA MET A 117 20.11 -6.23 -4.20
C MET A 117 19.45 -5.54 -5.41
N TRP A 118 18.87 -4.36 -5.20
CA TRP A 118 18.03 -3.72 -6.20
C TRP A 118 18.75 -2.71 -7.09
N PHE A 119 19.75 -2.01 -6.56
CA PHE A 119 20.36 -0.90 -7.31
C PHE A 119 21.73 -1.19 -7.85
N SER A 120 22.56 -1.95 -7.14
CA SER A 120 23.93 -2.27 -7.55
C SER A 120 24.69 -0.99 -7.98
N LYS A 121 24.96 -0.81 -9.30
CA LYS A 121 25.64 0.37 -9.86
C LYS A 121 24.68 1.42 -10.43
N ASN A 122 23.38 1.16 -10.42
CA ASN A 122 22.37 2.03 -11.06
C ASN A 122 21.65 2.89 -10.02
N ILE A 123 22.42 3.62 -9.20
CA ILE A 123 21.90 4.45 -8.12
C ILE A 123 21.75 5.89 -8.60
N GLU A 124 20.59 6.48 -8.32
CA GLU A 124 20.39 7.92 -8.32
C GLU A 124 19.92 8.38 -6.96
N THR A 125 20.31 9.59 -6.56
CA THR A 125 19.87 10.22 -5.33
C THR A 125 19.44 11.64 -5.58
N TYR A 126 18.37 12.07 -4.96
CA TYR A 126 17.85 13.44 -5.01
C TYR A 126 17.06 13.75 -3.75
N THR A 127 16.81 15.03 -3.48
CA THR A 127 15.97 15.44 -2.36
C THR A 127 14.51 15.39 -2.72
N VAL A 128 13.67 15.01 -1.76
CA VAL A 128 12.20 15.02 -1.85
C VAL A 128 11.63 15.75 -0.66
N GLU A 129 10.55 16.50 -0.89
CA GLU A 129 9.76 17.12 0.17
C GLU A 129 9.16 16.07 1.08
N THR A 130 9.04 16.40 2.37
CA THR A 130 8.38 15.55 3.36
C THR A 130 7.11 16.18 3.90
N ASP A 131 6.25 15.34 4.44
CA ASP A 131 5.13 15.73 5.28
C ASP A 131 4.78 14.59 6.23
N THR A 132 3.97 14.82 7.23
CA THR A 132 3.39 13.76 8.05
C THR A 132 2.12 13.20 7.41
N LEU A 133 1.83 11.91 7.59
CA LEU A 133 0.60 11.34 7.06
C LEU A 133 -0.63 12.03 7.62
N SER A 134 -0.64 12.35 8.93
CA SER A 134 -1.74 13.09 9.54
C SER A 134 -1.95 14.47 8.94
N SER A 135 -0.88 15.20 8.63
CA SER A 135 -0.98 16.52 7.96
C SER A 135 -1.65 16.38 6.60
N ILE A 136 -1.18 15.45 5.79
CA ILE A 136 -1.75 15.18 4.46
C ILE A 136 -3.23 14.79 4.55
N CYS A 137 -3.57 13.88 5.46
CA CYS A 137 -4.97 13.46 5.64
C CYS A 137 -5.87 14.65 6.01
N LEU A 138 -5.47 15.46 7.01
CA LEU A 138 -6.27 16.58 7.50
C LEU A 138 -6.40 17.69 6.45
N GLN A 139 -5.35 17.98 5.68
CA GLN A 139 -5.39 18.94 4.57
C GLN A 139 -6.40 18.51 3.48
N ASN A 140 -6.66 17.21 3.36
CA ASN A 140 -7.62 16.64 2.41
C ASN A 140 -8.96 16.24 3.06
N ASN A 141 -9.24 16.70 4.29
CA ASN A 141 -10.45 16.41 5.05
C ASN A 141 -10.69 14.90 5.29
N ILE A 142 -9.61 14.13 5.45
CA ILE A 142 -9.64 12.71 5.77
C ILE A 142 -9.37 12.54 7.27
N THR A 143 -10.37 12.06 8.00
CA THR A 143 -10.29 11.73 9.42
C THR A 143 -10.43 10.24 9.69
N TYR A 144 -10.68 9.45 8.65
CA TYR A 144 -10.77 7.99 8.70
C TYR A 144 -10.21 7.38 7.41
N ILE A 145 -9.61 6.20 7.53
CA ILE A 145 -9.04 5.40 6.43
C ILE A 145 -9.55 3.97 6.59
N ASP A 146 -10.32 3.49 5.61
CA ASP A 146 -10.81 2.11 5.62
C ASP A 146 -9.71 1.12 5.19
N LEU A 147 -8.82 1.54 4.28
CA LEU A 147 -7.68 0.75 3.81
C LEU A 147 -6.41 1.60 3.73
N PHE A 148 -5.42 1.25 4.52
CA PHE A 148 -4.08 1.82 4.47
C PHE A 148 -3.07 0.80 3.93
N SER A 149 -2.51 1.06 2.76
CA SER A 149 -1.42 0.29 2.16
C SER A 149 -0.10 1.01 2.38
N LEU A 150 0.84 0.34 3.04
CA LEU A 150 2.12 0.91 3.46
C LEU A 150 3.27 0.03 2.99
N ASP A 151 4.00 0.55 1.98
CA ASP A 151 5.17 -0.07 1.38
C ASP A 151 6.12 1.05 0.94
N VAL A 152 7.16 1.32 1.75
CA VAL A 152 8.08 2.46 1.57
C VAL A 152 9.55 2.07 1.71
N GLU A 153 9.82 0.77 1.58
CA GLU A 153 11.16 0.21 1.45
C GLU A 153 12.09 0.52 2.64
N GLY A 154 11.57 0.27 3.85
CA GLY A 154 12.30 0.34 5.12
C GLY A 154 11.94 1.55 6.00
N GLY A 155 11.06 2.43 5.56
CA GLY A 155 10.58 3.59 6.31
C GLY A 155 9.26 3.38 7.06
N GLU A 156 8.75 2.17 7.17
CA GLU A 156 7.40 1.86 7.68
C GLU A 156 7.19 2.36 9.10
N LEU A 157 8.15 2.13 10.00
CA LEU A 157 8.08 2.61 11.38
C LEU A 157 8.03 4.14 11.46
N GLU A 158 8.82 4.80 10.64
CA GLU A 158 8.83 6.27 10.55
C GLU A 158 7.47 6.79 10.09
N VAL A 159 6.90 6.20 9.06
CA VAL A 159 5.54 6.54 8.61
C VAL A 159 4.53 6.37 9.74
N LEU A 160 4.54 5.24 10.44
CA LEU A 160 3.64 4.98 11.57
C LEU A 160 3.74 6.04 12.66
N HIS A 161 4.93 6.56 12.93
CA HIS A 161 5.15 7.64 13.90
C HIS A 161 4.58 9.00 13.45
N THR A 162 4.34 9.21 12.16
CA THR A 162 3.72 10.44 11.63
C THR A 162 2.19 10.47 11.81
N ILE A 163 1.59 9.36 12.29
CA ILE A 163 0.14 9.24 12.41
C ILE A 163 -0.31 9.66 13.82
N ASP A 164 -1.14 10.68 13.87
CA ASP A 164 -1.92 11.04 15.06
C ASP A 164 -3.24 10.24 15.05
N PHE A 165 -3.23 9.07 15.68
CA PHE A 165 -4.39 8.19 15.76
C PHE A 165 -5.57 8.77 16.56
N THR A 166 -5.41 9.94 17.19
CA THR A 166 -6.54 10.65 17.81
C THR A 166 -7.30 11.51 16.79
N LYS A 167 -6.72 11.76 15.62
CA LYS A 167 -7.29 12.59 14.56
C LYS A 167 -7.64 11.80 13.30
N VAL A 168 -6.92 10.72 13.06
CA VAL A 168 -7.13 9.85 11.88
C VAL A 168 -7.33 8.43 12.35
N GLU A 169 -8.53 7.93 12.22
CA GLU A 169 -8.87 6.55 12.54
C GLU A 169 -8.59 5.64 11.34
N ILE A 170 -7.97 4.47 11.56
CA ILE A 170 -7.63 3.52 10.48
C ILE A 170 -8.24 2.18 10.79
N TYR A 171 -8.86 1.52 9.79
CA TYR A 171 -9.44 0.19 9.92
C TYR A 171 -8.44 -0.92 9.63
N VAL A 172 -8.03 -1.06 8.36
CA VAL A 172 -7.10 -2.10 7.91
C VAL A 172 -5.79 -1.48 7.46
N ILE A 173 -4.69 -2.03 7.96
CA ILE A 173 -3.34 -1.73 7.50
C ILE A 173 -2.78 -2.97 6.81
N CYS A 174 -2.42 -2.83 5.53
CA CYS A 174 -1.57 -3.76 4.79
C CYS A 174 -0.17 -3.15 4.75
N ILE A 175 0.78 -3.75 5.45
CA ILE A 175 2.13 -3.21 5.62
C ILE A 175 3.18 -4.22 5.16
N GLU A 176 4.17 -3.78 4.35
CA GLU A 176 5.32 -4.59 4.03
C GLU A 176 6.29 -4.67 5.21
N LEU A 177 6.51 -5.89 5.70
CA LEU A 177 7.50 -6.21 6.73
C LEU A 177 8.31 -7.42 6.26
N SER A 178 9.26 -7.18 5.36
CA SER A 178 9.95 -8.23 4.58
C SER A 178 10.71 -9.23 5.45
N ASN A 179 11.34 -8.79 6.53
CA ASN A 179 12.08 -9.65 7.44
C ASN A 179 11.25 -10.02 8.68
N LYS A 180 10.84 -11.30 8.79
CA LYS A 180 10.05 -11.78 9.94
C LYS A 180 10.69 -11.55 11.30
N LYS A 181 12.02 -11.55 11.38
CA LYS A 181 12.82 -11.45 12.61
C LYS A 181 13.63 -10.17 12.71
N GLY A 182 13.46 -9.24 11.76
CA GLY A 182 14.17 -7.97 11.76
C GLY A 182 13.76 -7.11 12.96
N GLU A 183 14.72 -6.40 13.53
CA GLU A 183 14.45 -5.50 14.67
C GLU A 183 13.52 -4.35 14.27
N HIS A 184 13.67 -3.83 13.06
CA HIS A 184 12.81 -2.77 12.52
C HIS A 184 11.35 -3.23 12.43
N GLU A 185 11.11 -4.39 11.81
CA GLU A 185 9.78 -4.94 11.64
C GLU A 185 9.15 -5.34 12.98
N GLN A 186 9.96 -5.77 13.94
CA GLN A 186 9.48 -6.05 15.29
C GLN A 186 8.98 -4.77 15.97
N LYS A 187 9.70 -3.65 15.82
CA LYS A 187 9.24 -2.34 16.33
C LYS A 187 7.94 -1.87 15.69
N CYS A 188 7.75 -2.12 14.38
CA CYS A 188 6.48 -1.84 13.70
C CYS A 188 5.31 -2.63 14.33
N ARG A 189 5.51 -3.93 14.58
CA ARG A 189 4.49 -4.79 15.21
C ARG A 189 4.16 -4.33 16.62
N GLU A 190 5.18 -4.04 17.43
CA GLU A 190 5.01 -3.54 18.80
C GLU A 190 4.25 -2.21 18.82
N PHE A 191 4.58 -1.30 17.89
CA PHE A 191 3.88 -0.03 17.74
C PHE A 191 2.40 -0.23 17.38
N LEU A 192 2.10 -1.09 16.40
CA LEU A 192 0.73 -1.39 15.99
C LEU A 192 -0.09 -2.01 17.14
N LEU A 193 0.50 -2.94 17.90
CA LEU A 193 -0.13 -3.51 19.09
C LEU A 193 -0.44 -2.43 20.13
N GLN A 194 0.51 -1.52 20.41
CA GLN A 194 0.32 -0.40 21.34
C GLN A 194 -0.79 0.56 20.90
N LYS A 195 -1.02 0.67 19.57
CA LYS A 195 -2.11 1.48 19.01
C LYS A 195 -3.45 0.74 18.92
N GLY A 196 -3.52 -0.49 19.44
CA GLY A 196 -4.76 -1.27 19.50
C GLY A 196 -5.08 -2.06 18.25
N PHE A 197 -4.15 -2.18 17.30
CA PHE A 197 -4.34 -3.05 16.15
C PHE A 197 -4.11 -4.52 16.51
N THR A 198 -4.87 -5.39 15.88
CA THR A 198 -4.75 -6.84 15.99
C THR A 198 -4.12 -7.40 14.72
N PHE A 199 -3.05 -8.18 14.86
CA PHE A 199 -2.49 -8.96 13.75
C PHE A 199 -3.48 -10.00 13.26
N LYS A 200 -3.70 -10.07 11.95
CA LYS A 200 -4.61 -11.04 11.33
C LYS A 200 -3.88 -12.12 10.55
N GLN A 201 -3.02 -11.71 9.64
CA GLN A 201 -2.37 -12.64 8.71
C GLN A 201 -1.08 -12.02 8.16
N ARG A 202 -0.18 -12.89 7.78
CA ARG A 202 0.97 -12.57 6.93
C ARG A 202 0.84 -13.30 5.60
N MET A 203 0.96 -12.55 4.51
CA MET A 203 1.08 -13.08 3.15
C MET A 203 2.46 -12.71 2.61
N THR A 204 3.33 -13.72 2.47
CA THR A 204 4.74 -13.54 2.06
C THR A 204 5.47 -12.45 2.86
N ILE A 205 5.54 -11.23 2.37
CA ILE A 205 6.22 -10.09 3.00
C ILE A 205 5.24 -9.09 3.61
N ASN A 206 3.96 -9.13 3.23
CA ASN A 206 2.92 -8.23 3.73
C ASN A 206 2.22 -8.77 4.97
N GLU A 207 1.92 -7.90 5.92
CA GLU A 207 1.13 -8.20 7.11
C GLU A 207 -0.16 -7.38 7.15
N PHE A 208 -1.25 -8.02 7.60
CA PHE A 208 -2.55 -7.38 7.77
C PHE A 208 -2.85 -7.17 9.24
N TRP A 209 -3.12 -5.91 9.58
CA TRP A 209 -3.44 -5.45 10.92
C TRP A 209 -4.78 -4.74 10.92
N VAL A 210 -5.63 -5.00 11.92
CA VAL A 210 -7.00 -4.50 11.95
C VAL A 210 -7.29 -3.82 13.28
N ASN A 211 -7.88 -2.64 13.23
CA ASN A 211 -8.52 -1.99 14.36
C ASN A 211 -9.93 -2.54 14.52
N GLU A 212 -10.12 -3.46 15.47
CA GLU A 212 -11.43 -4.07 15.72
C GLU A 212 -12.46 -3.09 16.30
N GLN A 213 -12.01 -1.95 16.82
CA GLN A 213 -12.87 -0.89 17.38
C GLN A 213 -13.19 0.21 16.36
N TYR A 214 -12.83 -0.01 15.09
CA TYR A 214 -13.06 0.98 14.02
C TYR A 214 -14.54 1.35 13.92
N SER A 215 -14.83 2.65 14.04
CA SER A 215 -16.18 3.18 14.19
C SER A 215 -17.09 2.94 12.97
N ARG A 216 -16.49 2.78 11.76
CA ARG A 216 -17.21 2.61 10.49
C ARG A 216 -17.09 1.22 9.89
N LYS A 217 -16.69 0.22 10.67
CA LYS A 217 -16.47 -1.16 10.18
C LYS A 217 -17.68 -1.70 9.40
N ASP A 218 -18.88 -1.52 9.92
CA ASP A 218 -20.11 -2.03 9.32
C ASP A 218 -20.51 -1.34 8.00
N GLU A 219 -19.88 -0.21 7.68
CA GLU A 219 -20.10 0.47 6.39
C GLU A 219 -19.36 -0.23 5.24
N VAL A 220 -18.25 -0.90 5.54
CA VAL A 220 -17.34 -1.50 4.54
C VAL A 220 -17.24 -3.01 4.62
N TYR A 221 -17.72 -3.63 5.70
CA TYR A 221 -17.67 -5.07 5.92
C TYR A 221 -19.00 -5.64 6.42
N ASP A 222 -19.38 -6.82 5.89
CA ASP A 222 -20.50 -7.63 6.36
C ASP A 222 -20.11 -9.12 6.30
N PRO A 223 -20.05 -9.83 7.42
CA PRO A 223 -19.64 -11.24 7.46
C PRO A 223 -20.62 -12.18 6.72
N ASN A 224 -21.82 -11.71 6.39
CA ASN A 224 -22.82 -12.50 5.65
C ASN A 224 -22.66 -12.40 4.13
N ILE A 225 -21.84 -11.46 3.63
CA ILE A 225 -21.57 -11.33 2.21
C ILE A 225 -20.52 -12.36 1.79
N GLN A 226 -20.92 -13.29 0.91
CA GLN A 226 -20.00 -14.21 0.26
C GLN A 226 -19.53 -13.64 -1.07
N ILE A 227 -18.21 -13.55 -1.25
CA ILE A 227 -17.62 -13.08 -2.50
C ILE A 227 -17.50 -14.26 -3.48
N SER A 228 -18.14 -14.13 -4.64
CA SER A 228 -18.02 -15.09 -5.72
C SER A 228 -16.96 -14.62 -6.73
N PHE A 229 -16.00 -15.47 -7.01
CA PHE A 229 -14.92 -15.23 -7.99
C PHE A 229 -15.26 -15.73 -9.41
N ASN A 230 -16.53 -16.05 -9.68
CA ASN A 230 -16.98 -16.44 -11.02
C ASN A 230 -16.81 -15.26 -11.99
N GLY A 231 -16.01 -15.43 -13.03
CA GLY A 231 -15.77 -14.40 -14.06
C GLY A 231 -14.55 -13.52 -13.86
N ILE A 232 -13.59 -13.92 -13.03
CA ILE A 232 -12.29 -13.23 -12.97
C ILE A 232 -11.57 -13.43 -14.30
N GLU A 233 -11.46 -12.38 -15.09
CA GLU A 233 -10.65 -12.39 -16.31
C GLU A 233 -9.16 -12.46 -15.94
N LYS A 234 -8.48 -13.52 -16.39
CA LYS A 234 -7.01 -13.60 -16.39
C LYS A 234 -6.49 -12.65 -17.48
N LYS A 235 -6.29 -11.39 -17.17
CA LYS A 235 -5.58 -10.47 -18.08
C LYS A 235 -4.09 -10.60 -17.82
N ASN A 236 -3.34 -10.98 -18.87
CA ASN A 236 -1.89 -10.92 -18.86
C ASN A 236 -1.46 -9.49 -18.49
N ARG A 237 -0.70 -9.37 -17.42
CA ARG A 237 -0.13 -8.10 -17.00
C ARG A 237 1.04 -7.76 -17.94
N THR A 238 0.76 -7.04 -19.01
CA THR A 238 1.82 -6.38 -19.78
C THR A 238 2.10 -5.04 -19.11
N SER A 239 3.11 -4.99 -18.26
CA SER A 239 3.60 -3.75 -17.71
C SER A 239 4.82 -3.27 -18.49
N ASN A 240 4.91 -1.97 -18.72
CA ASN A 240 6.13 -1.32 -19.22
C ASN A 240 7.22 -1.21 -18.13
N ILE A 241 6.92 -1.63 -16.91
CA ILE A 241 7.83 -1.76 -15.77
C ILE A 241 8.00 -3.27 -15.58
N GLY A 242 9.18 -3.80 -15.82
CA GLY A 242 9.54 -5.21 -15.97
C GLY A 242 8.71 -6.23 -15.20
N SER A 243 8.47 -7.36 -15.83
CA SER A 243 7.75 -8.48 -15.23
C SER A 243 8.55 -9.09 -14.09
N HIS A 244 8.14 -8.85 -12.85
CA HIS A 244 8.69 -9.59 -11.71
C HIS A 244 8.17 -11.04 -11.77
N PRO A 245 9.02 -12.09 -11.63
CA PRO A 245 8.63 -13.49 -11.86
C PRO A 245 7.66 -14.07 -10.80
N PHE A 246 7.21 -13.28 -9.81
CA PHE A 246 6.40 -13.76 -8.69
C PHE A 246 4.88 -13.64 -8.85
N THR A 247 4.37 -13.03 -9.92
CA THR A 247 3.02 -12.45 -9.89
C THR A 247 1.86 -13.36 -10.31
N GLU A 248 2.03 -14.26 -11.25
CA GLU A 248 0.87 -15.01 -11.80
C GLU A 248 0.56 -16.30 -11.03
N LEU A 249 1.58 -17.03 -10.65
CA LEU A 249 1.44 -18.30 -9.92
C LEU A 249 0.95 -18.09 -8.48
N ASN A 250 1.40 -17.02 -7.83
CA ASN A 250 1.01 -16.70 -6.45
C ASN A 250 -0.43 -16.21 -6.37
N LEU A 251 -0.89 -15.39 -7.30
CA LEU A 251 -2.29 -14.95 -7.38
C LEU A 251 -3.24 -16.13 -7.56
N ILE A 252 -2.92 -17.07 -8.47
CA ILE A 252 -3.69 -18.27 -8.70
C ILE A 252 -3.71 -19.16 -7.45
N ASN A 253 -2.59 -19.31 -6.77
CA ASN A 253 -2.49 -20.09 -5.54
C ASN A 253 -3.30 -19.46 -4.40
N THR A 254 -3.27 -18.13 -4.27
CA THR A 254 -4.07 -17.39 -3.28
C THR A 254 -5.57 -17.57 -3.54
N ILE A 255 -6.03 -17.38 -4.78
CA ILE A 255 -7.43 -17.61 -5.18
C ILE A 255 -7.84 -19.07 -4.88
N ASN A 256 -7.00 -20.04 -5.26
CA ASN A 256 -7.28 -21.45 -5.02
C ASN A 256 -7.29 -21.84 -3.53
N GLN A 257 -6.48 -21.19 -2.70
CA GLN A 257 -6.51 -21.40 -1.25
C GLN A 257 -7.76 -20.79 -0.62
N LEU A 258 -8.14 -19.59 -1.02
CA LEU A 258 -9.35 -18.92 -0.54
C LEU A 258 -10.62 -19.68 -0.96
N CYS A 259 -10.68 -20.20 -2.20
CA CYS A 259 -11.81 -21.01 -2.67
C CYS A 259 -11.90 -22.42 -2.04
N LYS A 260 -10.84 -22.90 -1.37
CA LYS A 260 -10.88 -24.22 -0.67
C LYS A 260 -11.34 -24.10 0.79
N ASN A 261 -11.30 -22.91 1.34
CA ASN A 261 -11.67 -22.63 2.74
C ASN A 261 -13.08 -22.01 2.87
N THR A 262 -13.77 -21.85 1.75
CA THR A 262 -15.20 -21.52 1.64
C THR A 262 -16.01 -22.74 1.21
#